data_3f75f10e5bf7d0c28f696a5f6cee8955
#
_entry.id   3f75f10e5bf7d0c28f696a5f6cee8955
#
_cell.length_a   1.000
_cell.length_b   1.000
_cell.length_c   1.000
_cell.angle_alpha   90.00
_cell.angle_beta   90.00
_cell.angle_gamma   90.00
#
_symmetry.space_group_name_H-M   'P 1'
#
loop_
_entity.id
_entity.type
_entity.pdbx_description
1 polymer ?
#
loop_
_entity_poly.entity_id
_entity_poly.type
_entity_poly.pdbx_seq_one_letter_code
_entity_poly.pdbx_strand_id
1 'polypeptide(L)'
;EGRWTLEAGALVLGDRGLVAIDEIEKMTEQDRSSIHNAMEQQTVHIAKAGITATLQTRTSILAAANPTFGRFDSGKYISEQIQLPPTLLSRFDSIFPILDKPQAQVDRAMSEHILRGHLAGEKIRQAEAHQLEANPEEVDETFLPYFEPSFLRKYVAYAKRIYPVLTPEAMQVIQDKYLEIRKQGEGEAGTVPITPRQLEAFIRLAEASARARLSPTVEEVDAERSVHIVEYWLERVTGVEGGFDIDIVATGMSQSQRAQMIALREIIGELAERDGAADLKDLLEAAEERGVPPNRVEAWLKRWSQEGEVYSPAPNKWRLVSRF
;
A
#
# COMPACT_ATOMS: atom_id res chain seq x y z
N GLU A 1 39.04 -21.28 10.14
CA GLU A 1 38.84 -19.81 10.17
C GLU A 1 37.68 -19.47 9.26
N GLY A 2 36.51 -19.15 9.85
CA GLY A 2 35.31 -18.78 9.09
C GLY A 2 35.51 -17.42 8.42
N ARG A 3 35.61 -17.40 7.10
CA ARG A 3 35.54 -16.14 6.33
C ARG A 3 34.06 -15.74 6.15
N TRP A 4 33.75 -14.49 6.43
CA TRP A 4 32.46 -13.93 6.10
C TRP A 4 32.35 -13.86 4.57
N THR A 5 31.26 -14.40 4.04
CA THR A 5 30.90 -14.28 2.62
C THR A 5 29.61 -13.50 2.48
N LEU A 6 29.52 -12.71 1.41
CA LEU A 6 28.32 -11.97 1.08
C LEU A 6 27.45 -12.85 0.18
N GLU A 7 26.19 -13.07 0.60
CA GLU A 7 25.20 -13.77 -0.18
C GLU A 7 24.12 -12.77 -0.66
N ALA A 8 23.74 -12.90 -1.92
CA ALA A 8 22.74 -12.02 -2.52
C ALA A 8 21.34 -12.37 -2.03
N GLY A 9 20.63 -11.39 -1.44
CA GLY A 9 19.24 -11.53 -1.05
C GLY A 9 18.28 -11.45 -2.24
N ALA A 10 16.99 -11.73 -2.00
CA ALA A 10 15.94 -11.83 -3.02
C ALA A 10 15.83 -10.58 -3.92
N LEU A 11 15.94 -9.39 -3.36
CA LEU A 11 15.85 -8.13 -4.12
C LEU A 11 17.04 -7.95 -5.06
N VAL A 12 18.23 -8.39 -4.66
CA VAL A 12 19.44 -8.35 -5.50
C VAL A 12 19.34 -9.36 -6.64
N LEU A 13 18.88 -10.58 -6.33
CA LEU A 13 18.64 -11.62 -7.33
C LEU A 13 17.54 -11.21 -8.33
N GLY A 14 16.58 -10.41 -7.90
CA GLY A 14 15.52 -9.87 -8.72
C GLY A 14 15.88 -8.60 -9.50
N ASP A 15 17.13 -8.14 -9.50
CA ASP A 15 17.51 -6.90 -10.21
C ASP A 15 17.05 -6.93 -11.67
N ARG A 16 16.37 -5.87 -12.12
CA ARG A 16 15.68 -5.72 -13.40
C ARG A 16 14.55 -6.73 -13.65
N GLY A 17 14.06 -7.37 -12.59
CA GLY A 17 12.99 -8.35 -12.63
C GLY A 17 11.77 -7.95 -11.80
N LEU A 18 11.10 -8.97 -11.28
CA LEU A 18 9.97 -8.88 -10.37
C LEU A 18 10.26 -9.75 -9.15
N VAL A 19 10.04 -9.21 -7.96
CA VAL A 19 10.07 -9.96 -6.71
C VAL A 19 8.67 -9.96 -6.10
N ALA A 20 8.14 -11.16 -5.90
CA ALA A 20 6.88 -11.35 -5.19
C ALA A 20 7.16 -11.63 -3.72
N ILE A 21 6.51 -10.87 -2.83
CA ILE A 21 6.65 -11.00 -1.37
C ILE A 21 5.27 -11.32 -0.82
N ASP A 22 5.11 -12.52 -0.31
CA ASP A 22 3.90 -12.91 0.41
C ASP A 22 4.04 -12.61 1.90
N GLU A 23 2.92 -12.32 2.57
CA GLU A 23 2.86 -12.05 4.01
C GLU A 23 3.88 -10.99 4.47
N ILE A 24 4.00 -9.90 3.71
CA ILE A 24 4.97 -8.83 3.99
C ILE A 24 4.81 -8.23 5.40
N GLU A 25 3.63 -8.31 6.00
CA GLU A 25 3.35 -7.87 7.36
C GLU A 25 4.09 -8.69 8.43
N LYS A 26 4.49 -9.94 8.12
CA LYS A 26 5.22 -10.83 9.04
C LYS A 26 6.74 -10.62 9.04
N MET A 27 7.25 -9.81 8.14
CA MET A 27 8.68 -9.52 8.04
C MET A 27 9.20 -8.81 9.31
N THR A 28 10.47 -9.05 9.61
CA THR A 28 11.14 -8.34 10.71
C THR A 28 11.29 -6.85 10.39
N GLU A 29 11.45 -6.02 11.40
CA GLU A 29 11.63 -4.57 11.22
C GLU A 29 12.90 -4.25 10.40
N GLN A 30 13.97 -5.05 10.59
CA GLN A 30 15.21 -4.91 9.84
C GLN A 30 15.01 -5.21 8.35
N ASP A 31 14.26 -6.28 8.01
CA ASP A 31 13.98 -6.63 6.62
C ASP A 31 13.08 -5.59 5.95
N ARG A 32 12.06 -5.10 6.66
CA ARG A 32 11.21 -4.00 6.19
C ARG A 32 11.99 -2.73 5.90
N SER A 33 12.96 -2.38 6.75
CA SER A 33 13.84 -1.23 6.53
C SER A 33 14.71 -1.42 5.28
N SER A 34 15.18 -2.62 5.02
CA SER A 34 15.95 -2.95 3.81
C SER A 34 15.12 -2.81 2.54
N ILE A 35 13.87 -3.30 2.56
CA ILE A 35 12.92 -3.12 1.44
C ILE A 35 12.63 -1.64 1.21
N HIS A 36 12.39 -0.88 2.27
CA HIS A 36 12.14 0.55 2.22
C HIS A 36 13.26 1.29 1.48
N ASN A 37 14.51 0.99 1.79
CA ASN A 37 15.67 1.59 1.13
C ASN A 37 15.80 1.14 -0.33
N ALA A 38 15.55 -0.16 -0.61
CA ALA A 38 15.58 -0.69 -1.96
C ALA A 38 14.50 -0.07 -2.86
N MET A 39 13.30 0.15 -2.35
CA MET A 39 12.20 0.82 -3.09
C MET A 39 12.53 2.28 -3.44
N GLU A 40 13.27 2.97 -2.59
CA GLU A 40 13.58 4.39 -2.80
C GLU A 40 14.83 4.59 -3.66
N GLN A 41 15.92 3.89 -3.32
CA GLN A 41 17.23 4.12 -3.91
C GLN A 41 17.60 3.10 -4.98
N GLN A 42 16.82 2.02 -5.11
CA GLN A 42 17.11 0.88 -6.00
C GLN A 42 18.48 0.25 -5.75
N THR A 43 19.00 0.43 -4.53
CA THR A 43 20.27 -0.13 -4.06
C THR A 43 20.17 -0.55 -2.61
N VAL A 44 20.99 -1.54 -2.24
CA VAL A 44 21.22 -1.94 -0.85
C VAL A 44 22.69 -1.77 -0.52
N HIS A 45 22.97 -1.02 0.55
CA HIS A 45 24.31 -0.82 1.06
C HIS A 45 24.59 -1.79 2.20
N ILE A 46 25.68 -2.49 2.12
CA ILE A 46 26.13 -3.42 3.15
C ILE A 46 27.49 -2.95 3.66
N ALA A 47 27.59 -2.76 4.99
CA ALA A 47 28.82 -2.47 5.70
C ALA A 47 28.88 -3.36 6.94
N LYS A 48 29.44 -4.55 6.81
CA LYS A 48 29.50 -5.54 7.90
C LYS A 48 30.76 -6.39 7.81
N ALA A 49 31.41 -6.64 8.94
CA ALA A 49 32.57 -7.52 9.05
C ALA A 49 33.72 -7.22 8.05
N GLY A 50 33.98 -5.92 7.80
CA GLY A 50 35.03 -5.49 6.87
C GLY A 50 34.66 -5.56 5.38
N ILE A 51 33.41 -5.96 5.08
CA ILE A 51 32.87 -5.96 3.70
C ILE A 51 32.03 -4.72 3.53
N THR A 52 32.37 -3.86 2.55
CA THR A 52 31.53 -2.73 2.12
C THR A 52 31.15 -2.98 0.66
N ALA A 53 29.85 -3.06 0.39
CA ALA A 53 29.32 -3.27 -0.96
C ALA A 53 28.03 -2.52 -1.18
N THR A 54 27.83 -2.04 -2.41
CA THR A 54 26.55 -1.49 -2.89
C THR A 54 26.03 -2.42 -3.96
N LEU A 55 24.85 -2.99 -3.71
CA LEU A 55 24.21 -3.94 -4.60
C LEU A 55 22.99 -3.29 -5.26
N GLN A 56 22.81 -3.55 -6.56
CA GLN A 56 21.67 -3.03 -7.32
C GLN A 56 20.40 -3.84 -7.02
N THR A 57 19.29 -3.15 -6.83
CA THR A 57 17.96 -3.74 -6.55
C THR A 57 16.87 -3.03 -7.36
N ARG A 58 17.12 -2.84 -8.66
CA ARG A 58 16.15 -2.24 -9.61
C ARG A 58 15.10 -3.27 -9.97
N THR A 59 14.20 -3.52 -9.04
CA THR A 59 13.18 -4.57 -9.18
C THR A 59 11.79 -3.99 -8.95
N SER A 60 10.80 -4.54 -9.64
CA SER A 60 9.39 -4.32 -9.32
C SER A 60 9.01 -5.23 -8.15
N ILE A 61 8.28 -4.68 -7.18
CA ILE A 61 7.85 -5.44 -5.99
C ILE A 61 6.34 -5.65 -6.08
N LEU A 62 5.92 -6.91 -6.04
CA LEU A 62 4.53 -7.32 -5.84
C LEU A 62 4.40 -7.90 -4.44
N ALA A 63 3.67 -7.22 -3.57
CA ALA A 63 3.51 -7.65 -2.18
C ALA A 63 2.08 -8.08 -1.90
N ALA A 64 1.92 -9.12 -1.10
CA ALA A 64 0.64 -9.52 -0.52
C ALA A 64 0.72 -9.39 1.00
N ALA A 65 -0.36 -8.91 1.62
CA ALA A 65 -0.49 -8.75 3.06
C ALA A 65 -1.89 -9.14 3.52
N ASN A 66 -1.99 -9.72 4.70
CA ASN A 66 -3.25 -10.00 5.35
C ASN A 66 -3.60 -8.91 6.36
N PRO A 67 -4.89 -8.58 6.54
CA PRO A 67 -5.30 -7.67 7.59
C PRO A 67 -5.07 -8.28 8.98
N THR A 68 -4.85 -7.42 9.99
CA THR A 68 -4.50 -7.78 11.37
C THR A 68 -5.40 -8.86 11.99
N PHE A 69 -6.69 -8.86 11.64
CA PHE A 69 -7.69 -9.79 12.19
C PHE A 69 -8.14 -10.87 11.17
N GLY A 70 -7.35 -11.10 10.12
CA GLY A 70 -7.64 -12.11 9.09
C GLY A 70 -8.73 -11.70 8.08
N ARG A 71 -9.48 -10.65 8.35
CA ARG A 71 -10.49 -10.06 7.44
C ARG A 71 -10.57 -8.56 7.64
N PHE A 72 -10.95 -7.84 6.60
CA PHE A 72 -11.20 -6.41 6.68
C PHE A 72 -12.54 -6.10 7.34
N ASP A 73 -12.53 -5.13 8.24
CA ASP A 73 -13.72 -4.52 8.83
C ASP A 73 -14.15 -3.34 7.94
N SER A 74 -15.40 -3.36 7.47
CA SER A 74 -15.94 -2.31 6.60
C SER A 74 -16.13 -0.95 7.30
N GLY A 75 -16.09 -0.92 8.63
CA GLY A 75 -16.20 0.30 9.44
C GLY A 75 -14.88 1.01 9.72
N LYS A 76 -13.75 0.49 9.22
CA LYS A 76 -12.42 1.04 9.45
C LYS A 76 -11.68 1.26 8.14
N TYR A 77 -10.76 2.23 8.13
CA TYR A 77 -9.89 2.41 6.97
C TYR A 77 -8.98 1.19 6.76
N ILE A 78 -8.75 0.85 5.50
CA ILE A 78 -7.93 -0.31 5.13
C ILE A 78 -6.50 -0.17 5.65
N SER A 79 -5.93 1.04 5.60
CA SER A 79 -4.60 1.34 6.11
C SER A 79 -4.43 1.10 7.62
N GLU A 80 -5.50 1.25 8.42
CA GLU A 80 -5.48 0.98 9.86
C GLU A 80 -5.47 -0.52 10.20
N GLN A 81 -5.85 -1.33 9.23
CA GLN A 81 -6.02 -2.78 9.42
C GLN A 81 -4.83 -3.60 8.92
N ILE A 82 -3.83 -2.95 8.34
CA ILE A 82 -2.61 -3.59 7.82
C ILE A 82 -1.45 -3.26 8.75
N GLN A 83 -0.71 -4.28 9.21
CA GLN A 83 0.46 -4.11 10.07
C GLN A 83 1.72 -3.71 9.27
N LEU A 84 1.60 -2.66 8.47
CA LEU A 84 2.74 -2.10 7.73
C LEU A 84 2.91 -0.62 8.11
N PRO A 85 4.16 -0.14 8.23
CA PRO A 85 4.42 1.27 8.46
C PRO A 85 3.81 2.11 7.33
N PRO A 86 3.14 3.23 7.64
CA PRO A 86 2.61 4.14 6.64
C PRO A 86 3.66 4.61 5.62
N THR A 87 4.90 4.79 6.08
CA THR A 87 6.04 5.15 5.24
C THR A 87 6.37 4.08 4.18
N LEU A 88 6.08 2.82 4.45
CA LEU A 88 6.23 1.73 3.47
C LEU A 88 5.02 1.67 2.53
N LEU A 89 3.80 1.78 3.07
CA LEU A 89 2.57 1.78 2.28
C LEU A 89 2.56 2.89 1.22
N SER A 90 3.00 4.10 1.59
CA SER A 90 3.07 5.25 0.68
C SER A 90 4.07 5.09 -0.47
N ARG A 91 4.91 4.04 -0.47
CA ARG A 91 5.86 3.75 -1.54
C ARG A 91 5.32 2.83 -2.61
N PHE A 92 4.20 2.18 -2.36
CA PHE A 92 3.52 1.39 -3.39
C PHE A 92 2.80 2.31 -4.37
N ASP A 93 2.93 2.04 -5.66
CA ASP A 93 2.26 2.79 -6.73
C ASP A 93 0.76 2.50 -6.76
N SER A 94 0.35 1.33 -6.28
CA SER A 94 -1.04 0.91 -6.19
C SER A 94 -1.24 -0.11 -5.06
N ILE A 95 -2.41 -0.04 -4.41
CA ILE A 95 -2.82 -0.93 -3.32
C ILE A 95 -4.24 -1.42 -3.61
N PHE A 96 -4.41 -2.72 -3.78
CA PHE A 96 -5.70 -3.32 -4.11
C PHE A 96 -6.23 -4.14 -2.93
N PRO A 97 -7.20 -3.62 -2.15
CA PRO A 97 -7.84 -4.40 -1.11
C PRO A 97 -8.79 -5.43 -1.73
N ILE A 98 -8.58 -6.69 -1.37
CA ILE A 98 -9.46 -7.80 -1.76
C ILE A 98 -10.37 -8.09 -0.58
N LEU A 99 -11.66 -7.73 -0.72
CA LEU A 99 -12.66 -7.89 0.32
C LEU A 99 -13.48 -9.13 0.03
N ASP A 100 -13.54 -10.04 1.00
CA ASP A 100 -14.46 -11.19 0.96
C ASP A 100 -15.84 -10.76 1.48
N LYS A 101 -16.78 -10.58 0.56
CA LYS A 101 -18.18 -10.27 0.87
C LYS A 101 -19.05 -11.43 0.40
N PRO A 102 -19.69 -12.17 1.31
CA PRO A 102 -20.58 -13.26 0.93
C PRO A 102 -21.69 -12.80 -0.02
N GLN A 103 -21.71 -13.37 -1.21
CA GLN A 103 -22.71 -13.11 -2.24
C GLN A 103 -23.06 -14.44 -2.92
N ALA A 104 -24.29 -14.92 -2.75
CA ALA A 104 -24.69 -16.24 -3.19
C ALA A 104 -24.39 -16.57 -4.67
N GLN A 105 -24.49 -15.58 -5.57
CA GLN A 105 -24.19 -15.78 -6.99
C GLN A 105 -22.68 -15.87 -7.24
N VAL A 106 -21.88 -14.99 -6.62
CA VAL A 106 -20.42 -14.96 -6.73
C VAL A 106 -19.82 -16.21 -6.09
N ASP A 107 -20.29 -16.56 -4.89
CA ASP A 107 -19.82 -17.73 -4.14
C ASP A 107 -20.12 -19.03 -4.90
N ARG A 108 -21.30 -19.12 -5.54
CA ARG A 108 -21.65 -20.25 -6.39
C ARG A 108 -20.71 -20.37 -7.59
N ALA A 109 -20.49 -19.26 -8.32
CA ALA A 109 -19.61 -19.24 -9.48
C ALA A 109 -18.17 -19.59 -9.11
N MET A 110 -17.68 -19.04 -7.98
CA MET A 110 -16.34 -19.32 -7.46
C MET A 110 -16.19 -20.78 -7.04
N SER A 111 -17.16 -21.34 -6.28
CA SER A 111 -17.12 -22.74 -5.87
C SER A 111 -17.16 -23.69 -7.05
N GLU A 112 -18.01 -23.42 -8.05
CA GLU A 112 -18.08 -24.19 -9.27
C GLU A 112 -16.75 -24.16 -10.05
N HIS A 113 -16.13 -22.98 -10.19
CA HIS A 113 -14.83 -22.82 -10.83
C HIS A 113 -13.74 -23.64 -10.11
N ILE A 114 -13.67 -23.55 -8.78
CA ILE A 114 -12.68 -24.31 -7.98
C ILE A 114 -12.87 -25.81 -8.16
N LEU A 115 -14.11 -26.30 -8.07
CA LEU A 115 -14.40 -27.73 -8.21
C LEU A 115 -14.06 -28.25 -9.63
N ARG A 116 -14.38 -27.50 -10.67
CA ARG A 116 -13.98 -27.82 -12.05
C ARG A 116 -12.47 -27.83 -12.23
N GLY A 117 -11.75 -26.88 -11.62
CA GLY A 117 -10.29 -26.84 -11.66
C GLY A 117 -9.65 -28.06 -10.99
N HIS A 118 -10.20 -28.50 -9.86
CA HIS A 118 -9.78 -29.76 -9.20
C HIS A 118 -9.99 -30.97 -10.11
N LEU A 119 -11.18 -31.10 -10.69
CA LEU A 119 -11.51 -32.19 -11.60
C LEU A 119 -10.57 -32.23 -12.82
N ALA A 120 -10.28 -31.07 -13.42
CA ALA A 120 -9.34 -30.97 -14.54
C ALA A 120 -7.94 -31.42 -14.14
N GLY A 121 -7.43 -31.00 -12.97
CA GLY A 121 -6.12 -31.42 -12.46
C GLY A 121 -6.06 -32.91 -12.10
N GLU A 122 -7.15 -33.50 -11.62
CA GLU A 122 -7.24 -34.95 -11.36
C GLU A 122 -7.21 -35.76 -12.65
N LYS A 123 -7.93 -35.35 -13.68
CA LYS A 123 -7.93 -35.98 -15.01
C LYS A 123 -6.53 -35.95 -15.64
N ILE A 124 -5.83 -34.81 -15.58
CA ILE A 124 -4.46 -34.67 -16.09
C ILE A 124 -3.54 -35.66 -15.36
N ARG A 125 -3.56 -35.68 -14.02
CA ARG A 125 -2.71 -36.59 -13.23
C ARG A 125 -3.05 -38.07 -13.49
N GLN A 126 -4.32 -38.39 -13.70
CA GLN A 126 -4.75 -39.75 -14.05
C GLN A 126 -4.20 -40.17 -15.43
N ALA A 127 -4.27 -39.30 -16.42
CA ALA A 127 -3.71 -39.55 -17.75
C ALA A 127 -2.20 -39.77 -17.70
N GLU A 128 -1.47 -38.89 -16.99
CA GLU A 128 -0.02 -39.01 -16.77
C GLU A 128 0.37 -40.33 -16.09
N ALA A 129 -0.38 -40.73 -15.04
CA ALA A 129 -0.14 -42.00 -14.32
C ALA A 129 -0.32 -43.23 -15.21
N HIS A 130 -1.20 -43.16 -16.19
CA HIS A 130 -1.47 -44.25 -17.13
C HIS A 130 -0.66 -44.12 -18.44
N GLN A 131 0.26 -43.15 -18.55
CA GLN A 131 1.03 -42.84 -19.77
C GLN A 131 0.15 -42.56 -20.98
N LEU A 132 -1.04 -42.03 -20.76
CA LEU A 132 -1.99 -41.58 -21.78
C LEU A 132 -1.76 -40.10 -22.01
N GLU A 133 -1.88 -39.63 -23.25
CA GLU A 133 -1.99 -38.21 -23.51
C GLU A 133 -3.31 -37.70 -22.91
N ALA A 134 -3.24 -36.66 -22.07
CA ALA A 134 -4.45 -36.01 -21.60
C ALA A 134 -5.25 -35.50 -22.80
N ASN A 135 -6.47 -35.96 -22.96
CA ASN A 135 -7.32 -35.51 -24.08
C ASN A 135 -7.67 -34.02 -23.85
N PRO A 136 -7.19 -33.08 -24.68
CA PRO A 136 -7.49 -31.67 -24.52
C PRO A 136 -8.99 -31.34 -24.53
N GLU A 137 -9.79 -32.16 -25.20
CA GLU A 137 -11.25 -32.01 -25.27
C GLU A 137 -11.96 -32.30 -23.94
N GLU A 138 -11.27 -32.99 -23.01
CA GLU A 138 -11.80 -33.30 -21.67
C GLU A 138 -11.43 -32.25 -20.62
N VAL A 139 -10.53 -31.31 -20.93
CA VAL A 139 -10.14 -30.21 -20.05
C VAL A 139 -10.97 -29.00 -20.44
N ASP A 140 -11.70 -28.44 -19.47
CA ASP A 140 -12.47 -27.22 -19.67
C ASP A 140 -11.54 -26.11 -20.17
N GLU A 141 -11.88 -25.49 -21.32
CA GLU A 141 -11.09 -24.42 -21.97
C GLU A 141 -10.76 -23.26 -21.00
N THR A 142 -11.60 -23.06 -19.97
CA THR A 142 -11.38 -22.04 -18.92
C THR A 142 -10.07 -22.23 -18.16
N PHE A 143 -9.53 -23.45 -18.10
CA PHE A 143 -8.27 -23.79 -17.41
C PHE A 143 -7.08 -23.89 -18.34
N LEU A 144 -7.28 -23.72 -19.64
CA LEU A 144 -6.20 -23.66 -20.59
C LEU A 144 -5.68 -22.22 -20.70
N PRO A 145 -4.35 -22.00 -20.73
CA PRO A 145 -3.82 -20.66 -20.90
C PRO A 145 -4.16 -20.15 -22.30
N TYR A 146 -4.67 -18.92 -22.39
CA TYR A 146 -4.99 -18.28 -23.68
C TYR A 146 -3.76 -18.14 -24.58
N PHE A 147 -2.59 -17.90 -23.98
CA PHE A 147 -1.31 -17.89 -24.64
C PHE A 147 -0.38 -18.94 -24.05
N GLU A 148 0.37 -19.61 -24.90
CA GLU A 148 1.43 -20.49 -24.47
C GLU A 148 2.45 -19.77 -23.57
N PRO A 149 2.86 -20.33 -22.41
CA PRO A 149 3.80 -19.69 -21.51
C PRO A 149 5.14 -19.30 -22.16
N SER A 150 5.57 -20.06 -23.17
CA SER A 150 6.77 -19.78 -23.96
C SER A 150 6.62 -18.53 -24.81
N PHE A 151 5.43 -18.32 -25.42
CA PHE A 151 5.10 -17.12 -26.18
C PHE A 151 5.04 -15.88 -25.25
N LEU A 152 4.36 -15.99 -24.12
CA LEU A 152 4.25 -14.90 -23.14
C LEU A 152 5.62 -14.44 -22.65
N ARG A 153 6.53 -15.38 -22.34
CA ARG A 153 7.91 -15.05 -21.95
C ARG A 153 8.64 -14.26 -23.04
N LYS A 154 8.51 -14.65 -24.30
CA LYS A 154 9.11 -13.92 -25.44
C LYS A 154 8.52 -12.53 -25.60
N TYR A 155 7.20 -12.40 -25.44
CA TYR A 155 6.51 -11.13 -25.51
C TYR A 155 6.99 -10.16 -24.45
N VAL A 156 7.03 -10.60 -23.19
CA VAL A 156 7.52 -9.80 -22.06
C VAL A 156 9.01 -9.42 -22.26
N ALA A 157 9.84 -10.37 -22.72
CA ALA A 157 11.25 -10.08 -22.98
C ALA A 157 11.44 -9.04 -24.08
N TYR A 158 10.58 -9.03 -25.11
CA TYR A 158 10.59 -8.01 -26.15
C TYR A 158 10.08 -6.66 -25.61
N ALA A 159 8.94 -6.64 -24.92
CA ALA A 159 8.36 -5.44 -24.33
C ALA A 159 9.33 -4.71 -23.38
N LYS A 160 10.14 -5.47 -22.61
CA LYS A 160 11.17 -4.89 -21.72
C LYS A 160 12.28 -4.12 -22.44
N ARG A 161 12.45 -4.28 -23.76
CA ARG A 161 13.42 -3.53 -24.57
C ARG A 161 12.89 -2.19 -25.05
N ILE A 162 11.59 -1.96 -24.91
CA ILE A 162 10.93 -0.72 -25.32
C ILE A 162 11.03 0.28 -24.15
N TYR A 163 11.44 1.49 -24.48
CA TYR A 163 11.51 2.62 -23.56
C TYR A 163 10.56 3.69 -24.07
N PRO A 164 9.27 3.66 -23.68
CA PRO A 164 8.29 4.60 -24.18
C PRO A 164 8.60 6.03 -23.73
N VAL A 165 8.33 6.99 -24.60
CA VAL A 165 8.49 8.42 -24.33
C VAL A 165 7.11 9.06 -24.22
N LEU A 166 6.88 9.88 -23.21
CA LEU A 166 5.63 10.61 -23.01
C LEU A 166 5.37 11.57 -24.17
N THR A 167 4.16 11.52 -24.74
CA THR A 167 3.67 12.54 -25.66
C THR A 167 3.18 13.78 -24.89
N PRO A 168 3.12 14.97 -25.52
CA PRO A 168 2.54 16.15 -24.89
C PRO A 168 1.11 15.95 -24.42
N GLU A 169 0.30 15.22 -25.17
CA GLU A 169 -1.10 14.89 -24.85
C GLU A 169 -1.17 14.03 -23.58
N ALA A 170 -0.36 12.97 -23.50
CA ALA A 170 -0.29 12.12 -22.31
C ALA A 170 0.19 12.90 -21.07
N MET A 171 1.18 13.81 -21.24
CA MET A 171 1.62 14.69 -20.15
C MET A 171 0.50 15.59 -19.65
N GLN A 172 -0.30 16.15 -20.57
CA GLN A 172 -1.43 17.03 -20.24
C GLN A 172 -2.48 16.27 -19.40
N VAL A 173 -2.89 15.07 -19.82
CA VAL A 173 -3.85 14.23 -19.09
C VAL A 173 -3.37 13.98 -17.66
N ILE A 174 -2.11 13.55 -17.49
CA ILE A 174 -1.53 13.26 -16.17
C ILE A 174 -1.48 14.53 -15.31
N GLN A 175 -1.05 15.66 -15.90
CA GLN A 175 -0.93 16.92 -15.18
C GLN A 175 -2.30 17.45 -14.75
N ASP A 176 -3.28 17.46 -15.63
CA ASP A 176 -4.62 17.95 -15.35
C ASP A 176 -5.26 17.15 -14.24
N LYS A 177 -5.13 15.82 -14.29
CA LYS A 177 -5.67 14.96 -13.25
C LYS A 177 -4.98 15.13 -11.90
N TYR A 178 -3.65 15.24 -11.90
CA TYR A 178 -2.91 15.53 -10.68
C TYR A 178 -3.35 16.85 -10.05
N LEU A 179 -3.50 17.91 -10.84
CA LEU A 179 -3.95 19.21 -10.36
C LEU A 179 -5.42 19.19 -9.89
N GLU A 180 -6.29 18.44 -10.59
CA GLU A 180 -7.68 18.25 -10.18
C GLU A 180 -7.77 17.63 -8.78
N ILE A 181 -7.04 16.53 -8.55
CA ILE A 181 -7.02 15.87 -7.24
C ILE A 181 -6.40 16.78 -6.17
N ARG A 182 -5.35 17.52 -6.50
CA ARG A 182 -4.71 18.48 -5.57
C ARG A 182 -5.66 19.59 -5.12
N LYS A 183 -6.51 20.09 -6.03
CA LYS A 183 -7.52 21.14 -5.71
C LYS A 183 -8.57 20.67 -4.70
N GLN A 184 -8.85 19.39 -4.61
CA GLN A 184 -9.79 18.87 -3.61
C GLN A 184 -9.31 19.11 -2.18
N GLY A 185 -8.00 19.26 -1.95
CA GLY A 185 -7.41 19.60 -0.66
C GLY A 185 -7.23 21.11 -0.42
N GLU A 186 -7.55 21.98 -1.40
CA GLU A 186 -7.46 23.43 -1.24
C GLU A 186 -8.63 23.92 -0.38
N GLY A 187 -8.32 24.51 0.77
CA GLY A 187 -9.33 25.08 1.70
C GLY A 187 -9.61 24.23 2.94
N GLU A 188 -9.19 22.98 2.98
CA GLU A 188 -9.24 22.15 4.17
C GLU A 188 -7.87 22.10 4.82
N ALA A 189 -7.73 22.73 5.99
CA ALA A 189 -6.44 22.82 6.67
C ALA A 189 -5.85 21.44 6.95
N GLY A 190 -4.76 21.09 6.24
CA GLY A 190 -3.94 19.93 6.51
C GLY A 190 -4.21 18.68 5.67
N THR A 191 -5.11 18.71 4.69
CA THR A 191 -5.35 17.56 3.81
C THR A 191 -4.42 17.60 2.60
N VAL A 192 -3.71 16.51 2.35
CA VAL A 192 -2.91 16.32 1.13
C VAL A 192 -3.51 15.16 0.34
N PRO A 193 -4.40 15.41 -0.61
CA PRO A 193 -5.13 14.35 -1.32
C PRO A 193 -4.21 13.47 -2.19
N ILE A 194 -3.11 14.04 -2.67
CA ILE A 194 -2.12 13.33 -3.52
C ILE A 194 -0.74 13.98 -3.40
N THR A 195 0.33 13.19 -3.47
CA THR A 195 1.73 13.65 -3.39
C THR A 195 2.46 13.49 -4.74
N PRO A 196 3.67 14.07 -4.93
CA PRO A 196 4.47 13.84 -6.12
C PRO A 196 4.79 12.36 -6.41
N ARG A 197 4.75 11.48 -5.41
CA ARG A 197 4.95 10.03 -5.62
C ARG A 197 3.83 9.43 -6.46
N GLN A 198 2.59 9.84 -6.24
CA GLN A 198 1.47 9.36 -7.06
C GLN A 198 1.53 9.94 -8.48
N LEU A 199 2.08 11.15 -8.67
CA LEU A 199 2.37 11.65 -10.01
C LEU A 199 3.37 10.74 -10.74
N GLU A 200 4.44 10.33 -10.06
CA GLU A 200 5.38 9.34 -10.61
C GLU A 200 4.72 7.98 -10.84
N ALA A 201 3.77 7.57 -10.01
CA ALA A 201 3.00 6.34 -10.21
C ALA A 201 2.17 6.41 -11.49
N PHE A 202 1.51 7.54 -11.79
CA PHE A 202 0.83 7.75 -13.08
C PHE A 202 1.77 7.52 -14.24
N ILE A 203 2.97 8.11 -14.21
CA ILE A 203 3.97 7.99 -15.27
C ILE A 203 4.40 6.53 -15.43
N ARG A 204 4.77 5.84 -14.33
CA ARG A 204 5.24 4.44 -14.39
C ARG A 204 4.17 3.49 -14.90
N LEU A 205 2.91 3.67 -14.52
CA LEU A 205 1.79 2.87 -14.99
C LEU A 205 1.46 3.15 -16.46
N ALA A 206 1.53 4.42 -16.88
CA ALA A 206 1.33 4.79 -18.29
C ALA A 206 2.44 4.22 -19.20
N GLU A 207 3.70 4.29 -18.77
CA GLU A 207 4.82 3.64 -19.46
C GLU A 207 4.64 2.11 -19.53
N ALA A 208 4.18 1.48 -18.46
CA ALA A 208 3.89 0.04 -18.44
C ALA A 208 2.78 -0.32 -19.41
N SER A 209 1.73 0.51 -19.52
CA SER A 209 0.65 0.36 -20.49
C SER A 209 1.17 0.44 -21.94
N ALA A 210 1.99 1.45 -22.26
CA ALA A 210 2.60 1.59 -23.58
C ALA A 210 3.52 0.39 -23.91
N ARG A 211 4.34 -0.08 -22.98
CA ARG A 211 5.15 -1.29 -23.15
C ARG A 211 4.31 -2.52 -23.41
N ALA A 212 3.18 -2.67 -22.70
CA ALA A 212 2.26 -3.79 -22.92
C ALA A 212 1.63 -3.77 -24.32
N ARG A 213 1.50 -2.60 -24.92
CA ARG A 213 1.06 -2.42 -26.32
C ARG A 213 2.22 -2.51 -27.33
N LEU A 214 3.46 -2.67 -26.86
CA LEU A 214 4.69 -2.60 -27.66
C LEU A 214 4.87 -1.24 -28.36
N SER A 215 4.36 -0.16 -27.76
CA SER A 215 4.47 1.20 -28.30
C SER A 215 5.75 1.89 -27.83
N PRO A 216 6.47 2.60 -28.70
CA PRO A 216 7.60 3.43 -28.32
C PRO A 216 7.19 4.77 -27.71
N THR A 217 5.90 5.11 -27.72
CA THR A 217 5.34 6.33 -27.16
C THR A 217 4.24 6.03 -26.14
N VAL A 218 4.19 6.82 -25.07
CA VAL A 218 3.08 6.85 -24.14
C VAL A 218 2.04 7.81 -24.69
N GLU A 219 0.90 7.28 -25.10
CA GLU A 219 -0.21 8.03 -25.67
C GLU A 219 -1.26 8.37 -24.61
N GLU A 220 -2.24 9.21 -24.98
CA GLU A 220 -3.35 9.62 -24.14
C GLU A 220 -4.07 8.42 -23.49
N VAL A 221 -4.35 7.36 -24.26
CA VAL A 221 -4.98 6.12 -23.75
C VAL A 221 -4.20 5.43 -22.65
N ASP A 222 -2.88 5.54 -22.64
CA ASP A 222 -2.03 4.97 -21.58
C ASP A 222 -2.09 5.81 -20.33
N ALA A 223 -2.11 7.14 -20.51
CA ALA A 223 -2.28 8.09 -19.42
C ALA A 223 -3.65 7.94 -18.74
N GLU A 224 -4.74 7.87 -19.51
CA GLU A 224 -6.10 7.65 -19.00
C GLU A 224 -6.20 6.32 -18.23
N ARG A 225 -5.61 5.25 -18.76
CA ARG A 225 -5.58 3.95 -18.07
C ARG A 225 -4.84 4.03 -16.75
N SER A 226 -3.72 4.72 -16.70
CA SER A 226 -2.95 4.90 -15.46
C SER A 226 -3.72 5.71 -14.43
N VAL A 227 -4.39 6.77 -14.86
CA VAL A 227 -5.28 7.60 -14.03
C VAL A 227 -6.38 6.74 -13.42
N HIS A 228 -7.08 5.97 -14.26
CA HIS A 228 -8.17 5.10 -13.79
C HIS A 228 -7.69 4.07 -12.74
N ILE A 229 -6.52 3.46 -12.92
CA ILE A 229 -5.96 2.51 -11.95
C ILE A 229 -5.66 3.19 -10.63
N VAL A 230 -5.06 4.38 -10.64
CA VAL A 230 -4.70 5.10 -9.41
C VAL A 230 -5.95 5.59 -8.69
N GLU A 231 -6.93 6.16 -9.38
CA GLU A 231 -8.21 6.56 -8.78
C GLU A 231 -8.92 5.38 -8.13
N TYR A 232 -9.01 4.26 -8.85
CA TYR A 232 -9.68 3.05 -8.38
C TYR A 232 -9.14 2.55 -7.03
N TRP A 233 -7.82 2.55 -6.85
CA TRP A 233 -7.26 2.09 -5.58
C TRP A 233 -7.32 3.17 -4.50
N LEU A 234 -7.14 4.45 -4.85
CA LEU A 234 -7.26 5.56 -3.91
C LEU A 234 -8.65 5.58 -3.25
N GLU A 235 -9.72 5.52 -4.04
CA GLU A 235 -11.10 5.48 -3.52
C GLU A 235 -11.33 4.33 -2.55
N ARG A 236 -10.76 3.16 -2.84
CA ARG A 236 -10.93 1.98 -1.99
C ARG A 236 -10.11 2.00 -0.70
N VAL A 237 -8.92 2.56 -0.76
CA VAL A 237 -8.01 2.59 0.39
C VAL A 237 -8.33 3.73 1.33
N THR A 238 -8.69 4.90 0.78
CA THR A 238 -9.00 6.09 1.59
C THR A 238 -10.44 6.09 2.12
N GLY A 239 -11.35 5.37 1.47
CA GLY A 239 -12.73 5.18 1.93
C GLY A 239 -13.57 6.46 1.93
N VAL A 240 -13.14 7.51 1.23
CA VAL A 240 -13.86 8.80 1.15
C VAL A 240 -14.63 8.82 -0.16
N GLU A 241 -15.97 8.82 -0.11
CA GLU A 241 -16.80 9.05 -1.29
C GLU A 241 -16.57 10.48 -1.81
N GLY A 242 -16.03 10.58 -3.03
CA GLY A 242 -15.83 11.85 -3.73
C GLY A 242 -14.59 12.65 -3.33
N GLY A 243 -13.67 12.09 -2.55
CA GLY A 243 -12.40 12.73 -2.20
C GLY A 243 -11.28 11.74 -1.89
N PHE A 244 -10.03 12.19 -2.01
CA PHE A 244 -8.86 11.37 -1.71
C PHE A 244 -8.11 11.96 -0.51
N ASP A 245 -7.74 11.12 0.45
CA ASP A 245 -6.88 11.51 1.57
C ASP A 245 -5.70 10.53 1.65
N ILE A 246 -4.64 10.84 0.90
CA ILE A 246 -3.43 10.03 0.88
C ILE A 246 -2.69 10.08 2.23
N ASP A 247 -2.98 11.08 3.08
CA ASP A 247 -2.39 11.17 4.41
C ASP A 247 -2.79 9.97 5.28
N ILE A 248 -3.93 9.36 5.04
CA ILE A 248 -4.32 8.10 5.69
C ILE A 248 -3.28 7.02 5.39
N VAL A 249 -2.83 6.93 4.14
CA VAL A 249 -1.80 5.95 3.73
C VAL A 249 -0.41 6.38 4.20
N ALA A 250 -0.11 7.67 4.17
CA ALA A 250 1.22 8.20 4.51
C ALA A 250 1.47 8.31 6.02
N THR A 251 0.45 8.57 6.83
CA THR A 251 0.55 8.82 8.28
C THR A 251 -0.21 7.82 9.14
N GLY A 252 -1.09 7.02 8.55
CA GLY A 252 -1.98 6.10 9.26
C GLY A 252 -3.13 6.79 9.99
N MET A 253 -3.36 8.09 9.76
CA MET A 253 -4.41 8.88 10.41
C MET A 253 -5.25 9.62 9.39
N SER A 254 -6.58 9.54 9.54
CA SER A 254 -7.50 10.32 8.73
C SER A 254 -7.51 11.80 9.14
N GLN A 255 -8.03 12.66 8.27
CA GLN A 255 -8.22 14.07 8.55
C GLN A 255 -9.06 14.28 9.82
N SER A 256 -10.14 13.53 9.99
CA SER A 256 -10.98 13.63 11.19
C SER A 256 -10.22 13.24 12.45
N GLN A 257 -9.36 12.23 12.39
CA GLN A 257 -8.50 11.83 13.51
C GLN A 257 -7.46 12.90 13.81
N ARG A 258 -6.87 13.52 12.78
CA ARG A 258 -5.90 14.60 12.94
C ARG A 258 -6.56 15.85 13.54
N ALA A 259 -7.73 16.23 13.05
CA ALA A 259 -8.52 17.34 13.62
C ALA A 259 -8.88 17.09 15.10
N GLN A 260 -9.33 15.88 15.42
CA GLN A 260 -9.59 15.46 16.78
C GLN A 260 -8.33 15.48 17.66
N MET A 261 -7.19 15.11 17.14
CA MET A 261 -5.91 15.15 17.85
C MET A 261 -5.45 16.59 18.14
N ILE A 262 -5.64 17.52 17.18
CA ILE A 262 -5.38 18.95 17.37
C ILE A 262 -6.34 19.51 18.41
N ALA A 263 -7.64 19.23 18.30
CA ALA A 263 -8.63 19.66 19.27
C ALA A 263 -8.31 19.16 20.68
N LEU A 264 -7.88 17.92 20.83
CA LEU A 264 -7.48 17.37 22.14
C LEU A 264 -6.26 18.09 22.72
N ARG A 265 -5.26 18.44 21.90
CA ARG A 265 -4.09 19.23 22.35
C ARG A 265 -4.50 20.62 22.82
N GLU A 266 -5.39 21.28 22.09
CA GLU A 266 -5.94 22.59 22.47
C GLU A 266 -6.68 22.51 23.80
N ILE A 267 -7.56 21.51 23.99
CA ILE A 267 -8.28 21.28 25.24
C ILE A 267 -7.32 21.06 26.40
N ILE A 268 -6.27 20.24 26.24
CA ILE A 268 -5.26 20.04 27.28
C ILE A 268 -4.57 21.37 27.62
N GLY A 269 -4.25 22.19 26.62
CA GLY A 269 -3.67 23.52 26.82
C GLY A 269 -4.60 24.45 27.58
N GLU A 270 -5.86 24.59 27.14
CA GLU A 270 -6.88 25.44 27.76
C GLU A 270 -7.16 25.06 29.24
N LEU A 271 -7.32 23.75 29.50
CA LEU A 271 -7.52 23.26 30.87
C LEU A 271 -6.28 23.43 31.74
N ALA A 272 -5.09 23.24 31.16
CA ALA A 272 -3.84 23.43 31.90
C ALA A 272 -3.54 24.89 32.22
N GLU A 273 -3.95 25.84 31.37
CA GLU A 273 -3.86 27.28 31.66
C GLU A 273 -4.85 27.70 32.76
N ARG A 274 -6.06 27.15 32.76
CA ARG A 274 -7.10 27.47 33.74
C ARG A 274 -6.82 26.88 35.13
N ASP A 275 -6.46 25.59 35.19
CA ASP A 275 -6.44 24.79 36.41
C ASP A 275 -5.02 24.26 36.78
N GLY A 276 -4.00 24.70 36.04
CA GLY A 276 -2.60 24.26 36.22
C GLY A 276 -2.28 22.91 35.59
N ALA A 277 -3.29 22.04 35.35
CA ALA A 277 -3.19 20.77 34.61
C ALA A 277 -4.60 20.30 34.26
N ALA A 278 -4.75 19.64 33.11
CA ALA A 278 -6.01 19.07 32.66
C ALA A 278 -6.38 17.83 33.45
N ASP A 279 -7.48 17.83 34.19
CA ASP A 279 -8.03 16.65 34.83
C ASP A 279 -8.63 15.71 33.77
N LEU A 280 -8.43 14.39 33.94
CA LEU A 280 -8.90 13.42 32.94
C LEU A 280 -10.42 13.46 32.73
N LYS A 281 -11.19 13.72 33.79
CA LYS A 281 -12.65 13.79 33.70
C LYS A 281 -13.08 15.00 32.87
N ASP A 282 -12.57 16.19 33.21
CA ASP A 282 -12.87 17.42 32.50
C ASP A 282 -12.38 17.35 31.05
N LEU A 283 -11.24 16.68 30.83
CA LEU A 283 -10.70 16.45 29.50
C LEU A 283 -11.60 15.55 28.65
N LEU A 284 -12.16 14.48 29.23
CA LEU A 284 -13.10 13.59 28.52
C LEU A 284 -14.40 14.30 28.17
N GLU A 285 -14.96 15.10 29.09
CA GLU A 285 -16.18 15.88 28.86
C GLU A 285 -15.97 16.93 27.74
N ALA A 286 -14.90 17.70 27.82
CA ALA A 286 -14.59 18.72 26.79
C ALA A 286 -14.23 18.10 25.44
N ALA A 287 -13.59 16.93 25.43
CA ALA A 287 -13.25 16.19 24.21
C ALA A 287 -14.49 15.65 23.53
N GLU A 288 -15.47 15.13 24.28
CA GLU A 288 -16.74 14.64 23.74
C GLU A 288 -17.55 15.76 23.09
N GLU A 289 -17.60 16.96 23.71
CA GLU A 289 -18.22 18.16 23.12
C GLU A 289 -17.60 18.57 21.78
N ARG A 290 -16.28 18.34 21.58
CA ARG A 290 -15.57 18.62 20.32
C ARG A 290 -15.47 17.38 19.39
N GLY A 291 -16.27 16.34 19.65
CA GLY A 291 -16.38 15.16 18.81
C GLY A 291 -15.19 14.18 18.88
N VAL A 292 -14.44 14.20 20.00
CA VAL A 292 -13.34 13.25 20.24
C VAL A 292 -13.84 12.13 21.16
N PRO A 293 -13.93 10.86 20.67
CA PRO A 293 -14.42 9.76 21.47
C PRO A 293 -13.50 9.44 22.66
N PRO A 294 -14.04 9.06 23.84
CA PRO A 294 -13.26 8.78 25.06
C PRO A 294 -12.14 7.76 24.89
N ASN A 295 -12.40 6.70 24.14
CA ASN A 295 -11.41 5.65 23.86
C ASN A 295 -10.19 6.17 23.08
N ARG A 296 -10.37 7.18 22.24
CA ARG A 296 -9.25 7.84 21.53
C ARG A 296 -8.48 8.77 22.44
N VAL A 297 -9.14 9.49 23.33
CA VAL A 297 -8.47 10.36 24.31
C VAL A 297 -7.47 9.55 25.12
N GLU A 298 -7.89 8.44 25.72
CA GLU A 298 -7.03 7.57 26.53
C GLU A 298 -5.87 6.97 25.70
N ALA A 299 -6.14 6.50 24.48
CA ALA A 299 -5.13 5.95 23.61
C ALA A 299 -4.06 6.99 23.23
N TRP A 300 -4.46 8.22 22.91
CA TRP A 300 -3.53 9.29 22.55
C TRP A 300 -2.75 9.81 23.75
N LEU A 301 -3.36 9.98 24.92
CA LEU A 301 -2.65 10.35 26.14
C LEU A 301 -1.56 9.35 26.48
N LYS A 302 -1.85 8.04 26.39
CA LYS A 302 -0.89 6.98 26.61
C LYS A 302 0.27 7.05 25.63
N ARG A 303 -0.03 7.21 24.34
CA ARG A 303 0.96 7.33 23.27
C ARG A 303 1.83 8.57 23.46
N TRP A 304 1.24 9.75 23.63
CA TRP A 304 1.96 11.01 23.82
C TRP A 304 2.80 11.02 25.10
N SER A 305 2.37 10.31 26.13
CA SER A 305 3.17 10.13 27.34
C SER A 305 4.43 9.30 27.07
N GLN A 306 4.33 8.26 26.23
CA GLN A 306 5.49 7.47 25.79
C GLN A 306 6.43 8.25 24.87
N GLU A 307 5.88 9.11 24.02
CA GLU A 307 6.60 9.97 23.09
C GLU A 307 7.18 11.23 23.79
N GLY A 308 6.85 11.47 25.05
CA GLY A 308 7.30 12.63 25.82
C GLY A 308 6.65 13.96 25.39
N GLU A 309 5.47 13.91 24.76
CA GLU A 309 4.72 15.10 24.37
C GLU A 309 3.76 15.60 25.44
N VAL A 310 3.31 14.70 26.31
CA VAL A 310 2.53 15.02 27.50
C VAL A 310 3.16 14.35 28.71
N TYR A 311 2.94 14.94 29.88
CA TYR A 311 3.32 14.33 31.15
C TYR A 311 2.20 14.46 32.17
N SER A 312 2.21 13.58 33.17
CA SER A 312 1.24 13.57 34.25
C SER A 312 1.89 14.12 35.53
N PRO A 313 1.60 15.38 35.91
CA PRO A 313 2.16 15.97 37.16
C PRO A 313 1.55 15.37 38.43
N ALA A 314 0.36 14.78 38.34
CA ALA A 314 -0.34 14.10 39.43
C ALA A 314 -1.27 13.02 38.82
N PRO A 315 -1.75 12.03 39.61
CA PRO A 315 -2.68 11.02 39.12
C PRO A 315 -3.87 11.66 38.38
N ASN A 316 -4.17 11.18 37.16
CA ASN A 316 -5.25 11.65 36.30
C ASN A 316 -5.15 13.12 35.85
N LYS A 317 -3.97 13.75 35.97
CA LYS A 317 -3.75 15.11 35.49
C LYS A 317 -2.71 15.13 34.37
N TRP A 318 -2.96 15.91 33.32
CA TRP A 318 -2.15 15.95 32.12
C TRP A 318 -1.71 17.35 31.75
N ARG A 319 -0.50 17.50 31.23
CA ARG A 319 0.05 18.73 30.67
C ARG A 319 0.86 18.44 29.42
N LEU A 320 0.77 19.37 28.47
CA LEU A 320 1.67 19.38 27.32
C LEU A 320 3.09 19.74 27.75
N VAL A 321 4.08 19.09 27.16
CA VAL A 321 5.49 19.48 27.32
C VAL A 321 5.75 20.70 26.44
N SER A 322 6.08 21.84 27.05
CA SER A 322 6.46 23.03 26.32
C SER A 322 7.76 22.73 25.56
N ARG A 323 7.71 22.69 24.24
CA ARG A 323 8.94 22.75 23.44
C ARG A 323 9.36 24.23 23.43
N PHE A 324 10.53 24.53 24.02
CA PHE A 324 11.19 25.83 23.93
C PHE A 324 11.49 26.20 22.49
#